data_571efba659057e78ad9fd31747babdb7
#
_entry.id   571efba659057e78ad9fd31747babdb7
#
_cell.length_a   1.000
_cell.length_b   1.000
_cell.length_c   1.000
_cell.angle_alpha   90.00
_cell.angle_beta   90.00
_cell.angle_gamma   90.00
#
_symmetry.space_group_name_H-M   'P 1'
#
loop_
_entity.id
_entity.type
_entity.pdbx_description
1 polymer ?
#
loop_
_entity_poly.entity_id
_entity_poly.type
_entity_poly.pdbx_seq_one_letter_code
_entity_poly.pdbx_strand_id
1 'polypeptide(L)'
;MAKCSICNSRKGKRKCMADDSFVCSPCCGQSRNPDKCTGCSFYKDVSHNRNYRNVPFYGIKQMSDSMELQDISHVVESILCGFDNEDKNGFTDKTALQLLELAFDKYHFKDSELTVSNSKLKIKFEKMLQIIEQDLSDTSKEQLIKVMASIYRSIQRRTNGGREYLAFVQQFVGVRGGPGIRIDKIHLR
;
A
#
# COMPACT_ATOMS: atom_id res chain seq x y z
N MET A 1 17.66 10.98 -36.07
CA MET A 1 17.46 10.50 -34.67
C MET A 1 18.46 11.20 -33.77
N ALA A 2 17.98 11.82 -32.67
CA ALA A 2 18.83 12.60 -31.79
C ALA A 2 19.85 11.73 -31.01
N LYS A 3 21.08 12.22 -30.89
CA LYS A 3 22.09 11.64 -30.00
C LYS A 3 21.77 12.01 -28.55
N CYS A 4 22.22 11.20 -27.61
CA CYS A 4 22.07 11.48 -26.17
C CYS A 4 22.78 12.80 -25.83
N SER A 5 22.07 13.72 -25.19
CA SER A 5 22.58 15.04 -24.80
C SER A 5 23.73 14.99 -23.76
N ILE A 6 23.81 13.87 -23.01
CA ILE A 6 24.82 13.72 -21.95
C ILE A 6 26.11 13.09 -22.51
N CYS A 7 26.03 11.94 -23.20
CA CYS A 7 27.25 11.24 -23.63
C CYS A 7 27.58 11.42 -25.10
N ASN A 8 26.72 12.00 -25.91
CA ASN A 8 26.83 12.22 -27.35
C ASN A 8 27.20 10.98 -28.22
N SER A 9 27.40 9.82 -27.57
CA SER A 9 27.84 8.59 -28.23
C SER A 9 26.70 7.62 -28.53
N ARG A 10 25.63 7.63 -27.72
CA ARG A 10 24.49 6.72 -27.85
C ARG A 10 23.25 7.44 -28.34
N LYS A 11 22.33 6.68 -28.91
CA LYS A 11 21.01 7.21 -29.32
C LYS A 11 20.19 7.61 -28.09
N GLY A 12 19.66 8.83 -28.06
CA GLY A 12 18.71 9.31 -27.07
C GLY A 12 17.35 8.68 -27.31
N LYS A 13 16.93 7.77 -26.42
CA LYS A 13 15.64 7.05 -26.51
C LYS A 13 14.59 7.57 -25.53
N ARG A 14 15.02 8.33 -24.54
CA ARG A 14 14.15 8.84 -23.47
C ARG A 14 14.13 10.35 -23.51
N LYS A 15 12.94 10.92 -23.50
CA LYS A 15 12.76 12.36 -23.33
C LYS A 15 12.86 12.66 -21.83
N CYS A 16 13.84 13.46 -21.42
CA CYS A 16 14.01 13.88 -20.05
C CYS A 16 12.93 14.90 -19.67
N MET A 17 12.24 14.69 -18.55
CA MET A 17 11.18 15.59 -18.11
C MET A 17 11.71 16.91 -17.55
N ALA A 18 12.98 16.93 -17.07
CA ALA A 18 13.55 18.08 -16.42
C ALA A 18 14.03 19.19 -17.41
N ASP A 19 14.49 18.78 -18.61
CA ASP A 19 15.10 19.69 -19.59
C ASP A 19 14.69 19.42 -21.04
N ASP A 20 13.69 18.56 -21.24
CA ASP A 20 13.14 18.16 -22.54
C ASP A 20 14.17 17.52 -23.50
N SER A 21 15.37 17.23 -23.04
CA SER A 21 16.45 16.65 -23.84
C SER A 21 16.26 15.15 -24.09
N PHE A 22 16.88 14.62 -25.18
CA PHE A 22 16.90 13.19 -25.43
C PHE A 22 18.14 12.54 -24.82
N VAL A 23 17.93 11.59 -23.88
CA VAL A 23 18.99 10.89 -23.19
C VAL A 23 18.94 9.37 -23.42
N CYS A 24 20.08 8.70 -23.38
CA CYS A 24 20.14 7.24 -23.43
C CYS A 24 19.82 6.63 -22.07
N SER A 25 19.40 5.34 -22.04
CA SER A 25 19.00 4.67 -20.81
C SER A 25 20.08 4.66 -19.70
N PRO A 26 21.38 4.39 -20.00
CA PRO A 26 22.42 4.47 -18.97
C PRO A 26 22.61 5.88 -18.39
N CYS A 27 22.68 6.91 -19.24
CA CYS A 27 22.84 8.28 -18.77
C CYS A 27 21.62 8.75 -17.95
N CYS A 28 20.40 8.42 -18.40
CA CYS A 28 19.19 8.67 -17.61
C CYS A 28 19.24 7.94 -16.27
N GLY A 29 19.78 6.71 -16.22
CA GLY A 29 19.92 5.96 -14.96
C GLY A 29 20.90 6.61 -13.98
N GLN A 30 22.04 7.11 -14.49
CA GLN A 30 23.09 7.74 -13.69
C GLN A 30 22.73 9.15 -13.23
N SER A 31 21.92 9.89 -13.98
CA SER A 31 21.53 11.28 -13.68
C SER A 31 20.22 11.40 -12.91
N ARG A 32 19.64 10.29 -12.44
CA ARG A 32 18.39 10.30 -11.69
C ARG A 32 18.51 11.11 -10.40
N ASN A 33 17.53 11.98 -10.21
CA ASN A 33 17.42 12.81 -9.02
C ASN A 33 15.92 12.86 -8.63
N PRO A 34 15.55 12.54 -7.37
CA PRO A 34 14.17 12.59 -6.90
C PRO A 34 13.49 13.92 -7.23
N ASP A 35 14.16 15.04 -6.95
CA ASP A 35 13.58 16.38 -7.10
C ASP A 35 13.20 16.73 -8.55
N LYS A 36 13.96 16.22 -9.52
CA LYS A 36 13.79 16.51 -10.95
C LYS A 36 13.05 15.42 -11.71
N CYS A 37 13.04 14.19 -11.17
CA CYS A 37 12.52 13.02 -11.88
C CYS A 37 11.17 12.53 -11.34
N THR A 38 10.67 13.08 -10.24
CA THR A 38 9.34 12.75 -9.72
C THR A 38 8.27 13.00 -10.77
N GLY A 39 7.44 11.98 -11.06
CA GLY A 39 6.43 12.01 -12.11
C GLY A 39 6.92 11.57 -13.50
N CYS A 40 8.23 11.37 -13.70
CA CYS A 40 8.77 10.86 -14.95
C CYS A 40 8.47 9.36 -15.12
N SER A 41 7.93 8.95 -16.28
CA SER A 41 7.59 7.54 -16.58
C SER A 41 8.81 6.57 -16.53
N PHE A 42 10.02 7.10 -16.63
CA PHE A 42 11.27 6.33 -16.55
C PHE A 42 11.91 6.37 -15.15
N TYR A 43 11.36 7.16 -14.23
CA TYR A 43 11.80 7.23 -12.85
C TYR A 43 10.90 6.36 -11.97
N LYS A 44 11.53 5.43 -11.27
CA LYS A 44 10.90 4.77 -10.14
C LYS A 44 11.68 5.22 -8.92
N ASP A 45 10.98 5.78 -7.96
CA ASP A 45 11.59 6.20 -6.71
C ASP A 45 12.21 4.97 -6.02
N VAL A 46 13.51 5.02 -5.78
CA VAL A 46 14.25 3.89 -5.19
C VAL A 46 13.92 3.74 -3.70
N SER A 47 13.45 4.82 -3.07
CA SER A 47 13.01 4.81 -1.69
C SER A 47 11.81 3.89 -1.46
N HIS A 48 11.01 3.60 -2.50
CA HIS A 48 9.84 2.73 -2.45
C HIS A 48 10.09 1.33 -3.03
N ASN A 49 11.33 0.95 -3.30
CA ASN A 49 11.64 -0.39 -3.80
C ASN A 49 11.90 -1.38 -2.64
N ARG A 50 11.15 -1.22 -1.55
CA ARG A 50 11.20 -2.14 -0.42
C ARG A 50 10.54 -3.46 -0.77
N ASN A 51 11.15 -4.54 -0.33
CA ASN A 51 10.53 -5.86 -0.45
C ASN A 51 9.61 -6.11 0.76
N TYR A 52 8.39 -5.61 0.68
CA TYR A 52 7.38 -5.79 1.72
C TYR A 52 7.02 -7.27 1.98
N ARG A 53 7.41 -8.17 1.07
CA ARG A 53 7.28 -9.62 1.30
C ARG A 53 8.19 -10.14 2.41
N ASN A 54 9.21 -9.38 2.80
CA ASN A 54 10.11 -9.74 3.91
C ASN A 54 9.56 -9.31 5.27
N VAL A 55 8.46 -8.53 5.33
CA VAL A 55 7.81 -8.19 6.59
C VAL A 55 7.32 -9.47 7.25
N PRO A 56 7.64 -9.70 8.55
CA PRO A 56 7.16 -10.87 9.29
C PRO A 56 5.63 -10.97 9.27
N PHE A 57 5.09 -12.18 9.23
CA PHE A 57 3.65 -12.42 9.16
C PHE A 57 3.25 -13.68 9.93
N TYR A 58 1.97 -13.81 10.24
CA TYR A 58 1.39 -15.04 10.79
C TYR A 58 0.91 -15.96 9.66
N GLY A 59 1.24 -17.25 9.77
CA GLY A 59 0.73 -18.27 8.85
C GLY A 59 -0.77 -18.53 9.06
N ILE A 60 -1.40 -19.20 8.10
CA ILE A 60 -2.85 -19.50 8.12
C ILE A 60 -3.25 -20.17 9.43
N LYS A 61 -2.50 -21.18 9.87
CA LYS A 61 -2.80 -21.90 11.11
C LYS A 61 -2.74 -20.97 12.34
N GLN A 62 -1.73 -20.12 12.45
CA GLN A 62 -1.61 -19.18 13.56
C GLN A 62 -2.79 -18.19 13.59
N MET A 63 -3.19 -17.69 12.41
CA MET A 63 -4.35 -16.80 12.30
C MET A 63 -5.66 -17.50 12.67
N SER A 64 -5.86 -18.76 12.23
CA SER A 64 -7.09 -19.53 12.51
C SER A 64 -7.21 -19.97 13.96
N ASP A 65 -6.09 -20.25 14.63
CA ASP A 65 -6.07 -20.77 16.00
C ASP A 65 -6.13 -19.67 17.08
N SER A 66 -6.08 -18.38 16.69
CA SER A 66 -6.07 -17.25 17.61
C SER A 66 -7.23 -16.29 17.35
N MET A 67 -8.17 -16.22 18.29
CA MET A 67 -9.26 -15.24 18.25
C MET A 67 -8.75 -13.80 18.27
N GLU A 68 -7.71 -13.51 19.07
CA GLU A 68 -7.09 -12.19 19.14
C GLU A 68 -6.55 -11.72 17.78
N LEU A 69 -5.83 -12.60 17.05
CA LEU A 69 -5.32 -12.27 15.72
C LEU A 69 -6.44 -12.09 14.70
N GLN A 70 -7.53 -12.85 14.83
CA GLN A 70 -8.74 -12.68 14.01
C GLN A 70 -9.41 -11.34 14.31
N ASP A 71 -9.55 -10.95 15.56
CA ASP A 71 -10.14 -9.67 15.94
C ASP A 71 -9.33 -8.50 15.39
N ILE A 72 -7.99 -8.55 15.48
CA ILE A 72 -7.11 -7.55 14.84
C ILE A 72 -7.30 -7.52 13.32
N SER A 73 -7.36 -8.71 12.68
CA SER A 73 -7.59 -8.81 11.23
C SER A 73 -8.93 -8.19 10.84
N HIS A 74 -9.98 -8.46 11.62
CA HIS A 74 -11.30 -7.91 11.38
C HIS A 74 -11.31 -6.38 11.42
N VAL A 75 -10.61 -5.75 12.35
CA VAL A 75 -10.50 -4.28 12.39
C VAL A 75 -9.81 -3.76 11.14
N VAL A 76 -8.66 -4.32 10.76
CA VAL A 76 -7.90 -3.87 9.58
C VAL A 76 -8.71 -4.09 8.30
N GLU A 77 -9.31 -5.25 8.13
CA GLU A 77 -10.14 -5.57 6.95
C GLU A 77 -11.40 -4.71 6.87
N SER A 78 -11.98 -4.34 8.04
CA SER A 78 -13.10 -3.38 8.08
C SER A 78 -12.75 -2.04 7.54
N ILE A 79 -11.60 -1.52 7.94
CA ILE A 79 -11.12 -0.23 7.48
C ILE A 79 -10.99 -0.25 5.96
N LEU A 80 -10.39 -1.31 5.40
CA LEU A 80 -10.24 -1.46 3.95
C LEU A 80 -11.59 -1.56 3.23
N CYS A 81 -12.51 -2.37 3.76
CA CYS A 81 -13.88 -2.49 3.23
C CYS A 81 -14.68 -1.19 3.38
N GLY A 82 -14.48 -0.45 4.46
CA GLY A 82 -15.08 0.88 4.65
C GLY A 82 -14.67 1.85 3.56
N PHE A 83 -13.38 1.92 3.24
CA PHE A 83 -12.88 2.76 2.15
C PHE A 83 -13.38 2.32 0.77
N ASP A 84 -13.53 1.01 0.56
CA ASP A 84 -14.11 0.48 -0.66
C ASP A 84 -15.60 0.86 -0.80
N ASN A 85 -16.37 0.82 0.28
CA ASN A 85 -17.78 1.25 0.26
C ASN A 85 -17.95 2.76 0.03
N GLU A 86 -17.02 3.59 0.56
CA GLU A 86 -17.01 5.04 0.33
C GLU A 86 -16.68 5.41 -1.12
N ASP A 87 -15.85 4.61 -1.80
CA ASP A 87 -15.31 4.93 -3.14
C ASP A 87 -15.17 3.66 -3.99
N LYS A 88 -16.30 3.04 -4.32
CA LYS A 88 -16.36 1.76 -5.07
C LYS A 88 -15.64 1.76 -6.42
N ASN A 89 -15.48 2.90 -7.05
CA ASN A 89 -14.84 3.02 -8.36
C ASN A 89 -13.37 3.44 -8.27
N GLY A 90 -12.93 4.01 -7.15
CA GLY A 90 -11.58 4.53 -6.96
C GLY A 90 -10.73 3.72 -5.97
N PHE A 91 -11.35 2.93 -5.08
CA PHE A 91 -10.64 2.09 -4.15
C PHE A 91 -10.53 0.65 -4.68
N THR A 92 -9.34 0.12 -4.76
CA THR A 92 -9.04 -1.21 -5.32
C THR A 92 -8.12 -1.99 -4.38
N ASP A 93 -7.95 -3.28 -4.65
CA ASP A 93 -6.95 -4.12 -3.96
C ASP A 93 -5.54 -3.52 -4.04
N LYS A 94 -5.20 -2.87 -5.17
CA LYS A 94 -3.93 -2.16 -5.31
C LYS A 94 -3.82 -0.99 -4.32
N THR A 95 -4.90 -0.23 -4.13
CA THR A 95 -4.92 0.89 -3.17
C THR A 95 -4.83 0.37 -1.73
N ALA A 96 -5.50 -0.76 -1.43
CA ALA A 96 -5.38 -1.43 -0.14
C ALA A 96 -3.95 -1.89 0.14
N LEU A 97 -3.25 -2.48 -0.85
CA LEU A 97 -1.83 -2.83 -0.73
C LEU A 97 -0.98 -1.59 -0.43
N GLN A 98 -1.19 -0.47 -1.13
CA GLN A 98 -0.45 0.77 -0.90
C GLN A 98 -0.66 1.33 0.53
N LEU A 99 -1.87 1.24 1.09
CA LEU A 99 -2.13 1.64 2.48
C LEU A 99 -1.37 0.77 3.47
N LEU A 100 -1.34 -0.54 3.26
CA LEU A 100 -0.58 -1.46 4.09
C LEU A 100 0.94 -1.25 3.96
N GLU A 101 1.44 -0.95 2.76
CA GLU A 101 2.84 -0.60 2.53
C GLU A 101 3.23 0.66 3.31
N LEU A 102 2.40 1.71 3.31
CA LEU A 102 2.62 2.91 4.13
C LEU A 102 2.62 2.60 5.63
N ALA A 103 1.76 1.66 6.08
CA ALA A 103 1.77 1.22 7.46
C ALA A 103 3.06 0.45 7.81
N PHE A 104 3.59 -0.36 6.90
CA PHE A 104 4.89 -1.01 7.10
C PHE A 104 6.03 0.00 7.12
N ASP A 105 6.01 0.99 6.25
CA ASP A 105 7.00 2.07 6.26
C ASP A 105 7.02 2.78 7.61
N LYS A 106 5.85 3.12 8.15
CA LYS A 106 5.71 3.77 9.45
C LYS A 106 6.12 2.88 10.64
N TYR A 107 5.57 1.68 10.72
CA TYR A 107 5.66 0.87 11.93
C TYR A 107 6.82 -0.13 11.92
N HIS A 108 7.12 -0.74 10.76
CA HIS A 108 8.17 -1.75 10.64
C HIS A 108 9.51 -1.12 10.27
N PHE A 109 9.54 -0.28 9.26
CA PHE A 109 10.77 0.38 8.80
C PHE A 109 11.07 1.67 9.59
N LYS A 110 10.11 2.18 10.36
CA LYS A 110 10.26 3.35 11.25
C LYS A 110 10.68 4.62 10.50
N ASP A 111 10.12 4.84 9.31
CA ASP A 111 10.38 6.06 8.56
C ASP A 111 9.85 7.27 9.32
N SER A 112 10.72 8.25 9.54
CA SER A 112 10.37 9.50 10.24
C SER A 112 9.46 10.38 9.41
N GLU A 113 9.60 10.33 8.09
CA GLU A 113 8.80 11.10 7.14
C GLU A 113 8.25 10.19 6.04
N LEU A 114 6.93 10.14 5.93
CA LEU A 114 6.25 9.41 4.87
C LEU A 114 5.83 10.39 3.77
N THR A 115 6.49 10.31 2.63
CA THR A 115 6.12 11.12 1.46
C THR A 115 5.02 10.41 0.67
N VAL A 116 3.78 10.87 0.82
CA VAL A 116 2.63 10.34 0.07
C VAL A 116 2.23 11.37 -0.98
N SER A 117 2.59 11.11 -2.24
CA SER A 117 2.32 12.02 -3.37
C SER A 117 0.82 12.12 -3.72
N ASN A 118 0.04 11.08 -3.42
CA ASN A 118 -1.39 11.04 -3.70
C ASN A 118 -2.18 11.53 -2.49
N SER A 119 -2.81 12.72 -2.61
CA SER A 119 -3.58 13.34 -1.53
C SER A 119 -4.74 12.47 -1.03
N LYS A 120 -5.46 11.77 -1.92
CA LYS A 120 -6.56 10.86 -1.53
C LYS A 120 -6.02 9.66 -0.72
N LEU A 121 -4.89 9.10 -1.12
CA LEU A 121 -4.24 8.01 -0.40
C LEU A 121 -3.77 8.49 0.98
N LYS A 122 -3.21 9.70 1.07
CA LYS A 122 -2.77 10.29 2.32
C LYS A 122 -3.93 10.44 3.31
N ILE A 123 -5.06 11.00 2.88
CA ILE A 123 -6.25 11.16 3.73
C ILE A 123 -6.76 9.79 4.24
N LYS A 124 -6.84 8.79 3.35
CA LYS A 124 -7.26 7.44 3.74
C LYS A 124 -6.26 6.80 4.71
N PHE A 125 -4.97 7.04 4.53
CA PHE A 125 -3.93 6.52 5.43
C PHE A 125 -4.02 7.16 6.82
N GLU A 126 -4.15 8.49 6.91
CA GLU A 126 -4.33 9.20 8.18
C GLU A 126 -5.58 8.70 8.93
N LYS A 127 -6.69 8.53 8.22
CA LYS A 127 -7.94 7.95 8.77
C LYS A 127 -7.73 6.52 9.25
N MET A 128 -7.03 5.68 8.49
CA MET A 128 -6.69 4.32 8.91
C MET A 128 -5.88 4.31 10.20
N LEU A 129 -4.86 5.18 10.33
CA LEU A 129 -4.06 5.29 11.54
C LEU A 129 -4.89 5.69 12.75
N GLN A 130 -5.79 6.66 12.58
CA GLN A 130 -6.68 7.12 13.66
C GLN A 130 -7.59 6.00 14.17
N ILE A 131 -8.18 5.20 13.26
CA ILE A 131 -9.03 4.07 13.65
C ILE A 131 -8.22 2.99 14.36
N ILE A 132 -7.01 2.68 13.85
CA ILE A 132 -6.11 1.71 14.48
C ILE A 132 -5.71 2.16 15.89
N GLU A 133 -5.38 3.42 16.09
CA GLU A 133 -5.03 3.96 17.41
C GLU A 133 -6.23 3.92 18.37
N GLN A 134 -7.44 4.07 17.87
CA GLN A 134 -8.67 4.03 18.67
C GLN A 134 -9.09 2.60 19.02
N ASP A 135 -9.14 1.70 18.03
CA ASP A 135 -9.75 0.37 18.18
C ASP A 135 -8.75 -0.73 18.55
N LEU A 136 -7.44 -0.49 18.33
CA LEU A 136 -6.34 -1.41 18.58
C LEU A 136 -5.26 -0.81 19.50
N SER A 137 -5.64 0.10 20.40
CA SER A 137 -4.72 0.78 21.34
C SER A 137 -3.89 -0.19 22.16
N ASP A 138 -4.49 -1.31 22.58
CA ASP A 138 -3.87 -2.32 23.43
C ASP A 138 -3.08 -3.38 22.65
N THR A 139 -3.14 -3.32 21.31
CA THR A 139 -2.43 -4.26 20.43
C THR A 139 -0.96 -3.85 20.29
N SER A 140 -0.05 -4.81 20.47
CA SER A 140 1.36 -4.53 20.22
C SER A 140 1.61 -4.20 18.74
N LYS A 141 2.49 -3.21 18.48
CA LYS A 141 2.83 -2.84 17.09
C LYS A 141 3.41 -4.01 16.30
N GLU A 142 4.11 -4.92 16.97
CA GLU A 142 4.65 -6.12 16.31
C GLU A 142 3.53 -7.06 15.86
N GLN A 143 2.55 -7.30 16.70
CA GLN A 143 1.38 -8.12 16.38
C GLN A 143 0.58 -7.51 15.22
N LEU A 144 0.29 -6.21 15.31
CA LEU A 144 -0.40 -5.45 14.27
C LEU A 144 0.31 -5.56 12.91
N ILE A 145 1.64 -5.35 12.88
CA ILE A 145 2.46 -5.47 11.67
C ILE A 145 2.33 -6.88 11.07
N LYS A 146 2.45 -7.92 11.89
CA LYS A 146 2.37 -9.31 11.42
C LYS A 146 0.99 -9.66 10.86
N VAL A 147 -0.08 -9.19 11.49
CA VAL A 147 -1.46 -9.37 10.98
C VAL A 147 -1.64 -8.61 9.67
N MET A 148 -1.25 -7.34 9.59
CA MET A 148 -1.30 -6.58 8.34
C MET A 148 -0.50 -7.26 7.22
N ALA A 149 0.65 -7.87 7.53
CA ALA A 149 1.46 -8.59 6.56
C ALA A 149 0.78 -9.89 6.09
N SER A 150 -0.01 -10.55 6.94
CA SER A 150 -0.83 -11.70 6.56
C SER A 150 -1.95 -11.28 5.59
N ILE A 151 -2.62 -10.14 5.87
CA ILE A 151 -3.63 -9.54 4.99
C ILE A 151 -3.00 -9.13 3.66
N TYR A 152 -1.86 -8.43 3.68
CA TYR A 152 -1.12 -8.01 2.49
C TYR A 152 -0.83 -9.17 1.54
N ARG A 153 -0.36 -10.30 2.08
CA ARG A 153 -0.11 -11.53 1.31
C ARG A 153 -1.39 -12.15 0.78
N SER A 154 -2.48 -12.08 1.54
CA SER A 154 -3.79 -12.58 1.12
C SER A 154 -4.34 -11.75 -0.04
N ILE A 155 -4.20 -10.42 0.00
CA ILE A 155 -4.54 -9.54 -1.12
C ILE A 155 -3.71 -9.93 -2.35
N GLN A 156 -2.36 -10.01 -2.22
CA GLN A 156 -1.47 -10.33 -3.33
C GLN A 156 -1.78 -11.68 -4.02
N ARG A 157 -2.27 -12.66 -3.26
CA ARG A 157 -2.62 -13.98 -3.82
C ARG A 157 -3.94 -13.97 -4.57
N ARG A 158 -4.86 -13.08 -4.22
CA ARG A 158 -6.23 -13.09 -4.72
C ARG A 158 -6.48 -12.04 -5.80
N THR A 159 -5.74 -10.94 -5.78
CA THR A 159 -5.97 -9.82 -6.71
C THR A 159 -5.46 -10.11 -8.12
N ASN A 160 -6.26 -9.72 -9.10
CA ASN A 160 -5.86 -9.59 -10.51
C ASN A 160 -5.78 -8.12 -10.95
N GLY A 161 -5.70 -7.20 -9.98
CA GLY A 161 -5.62 -5.75 -10.19
C GLY A 161 -6.94 -5.00 -10.01
N GLY A 162 -8.01 -5.70 -9.68
CA GLY A 162 -9.33 -5.16 -9.42
C GLY A 162 -9.67 -5.05 -7.93
N ARG A 163 -10.79 -5.68 -7.53
CA ARG A 163 -11.36 -5.66 -6.17
C ARG A 163 -11.66 -7.09 -5.66
N GLU A 164 -10.96 -8.07 -6.16
CA GLU A 164 -11.26 -9.49 -5.93
C GLU A 164 -11.12 -9.86 -4.44
N TYR A 165 -10.11 -9.31 -3.76
CA TYR A 165 -9.94 -9.51 -2.32
C TYR A 165 -11.01 -8.76 -1.53
N LEU A 166 -11.22 -7.47 -1.80
CA LEU A 166 -12.20 -6.65 -1.11
C LEU A 166 -13.61 -7.23 -1.26
N ALA A 167 -14.01 -7.64 -2.46
CA ALA A 167 -15.28 -8.27 -2.73
C ALA A 167 -15.45 -9.62 -1.99
N PHE A 168 -14.36 -10.37 -1.81
CA PHE A 168 -14.36 -11.60 -1.02
C PHE A 168 -14.54 -11.31 0.47
N VAL A 169 -13.75 -10.39 1.02
CA VAL A 169 -13.77 -10.09 2.46
C VAL A 169 -15.12 -9.49 2.88
N GLN A 170 -15.72 -8.64 2.04
CA GLN A 170 -17.05 -8.06 2.30
C GLN A 170 -18.17 -9.10 2.49
N GLN A 171 -17.99 -10.33 2.00
CA GLN A 171 -18.97 -11.41 2.22
C GLN A 171 -18.93 -11.96 3.65
N PHE A 172 -17.81 -11.83 4.33
CA PHE A 172 -17.57 -12.36 5.67
C PHE A 172 -17.50 -11.28 6.75
N VAL A 173 -17.15 -10.07 6.32
CA VAL A 173 -16.96 -8.91 7.16
C VAL A 173 -18.13 -7.97 6.92
N GLY A 174 -19.14 -8.00 7.79
CA GLY A 174 -20.27 -7.06 7.70
C GLY A 174 -19.80 -5.65 7.96
N VAL A 175 -19.84 -4.77 6.94
CA VAL A 175 -19.54 -3.34 7.09
C VAL A 175 -20.83 -2.60 7.38
N ARG A 176 -20.98 -2.07 8.58
CA ARG A 176 -22.02 -1.07 8.89
C ARG A 176 -21.44 0.31 8.66
N GLY A 177 -22.08 1.07 7.77
CA GLY A 177 -21.58 2.29 7.16
C GLY A 177 -21.12 3.42 8.08
N GLY A 178 -20.01 4.08 7.77
CA GLY A 178 -19.47 5.32 8.32
C GLY A 178 -18.07 5.19 8.95
N PRO A 179 -17.32 6.28 9.13
CA PRO A 179 -16.04 6.26 9.83
C PRO A 179 -16.22 5.88 11.30
N GLY A 180 -15.36 5.00 11.81
CA GLY A 180 -15.47 4.46 13.18
C GLY A 180 -16.34 3.19 13.27
N ILE A 181 -16.40 2.42 12.20
CA ILE A 181 -17.28 1.27 12.09
C ILE A 181 -16.70 0.08 12.80
N ARG A 182 -17.41 -0.44 13.80
CA ARG A 182 -17.26 -1.81 14.28
C ARG A 182 -17.84 -2.77 13.27
N ILE A 183 -17.10 -3.82 12.93
CA ILE A 183 -17.65 -4.97 12.22
C ILE A 183 -18.44 -5.78 13.24
N ASP A 184 -19.74 -5.85 13.04
CA ASP A 184 -20.50 -6.89 13.72
C ASP A 184 -20.15 -8.24 13.09
N LYS A 185 -19.73 -9.18 13.93
CA LYS A 185 -19.53 -10.58 13.51
C LYS A 185 -20.83 -11.06 12.86
N ILE A 186 -20.75 -11.45 11.59
CA ILE A 186 -21.83 -12.19 10.96
C ILE A 186 -21.83 -13.54 11.66
N HIS A 187 -22.83 -13.78 12.50
CA HIS A 187 -23.13 -15.13 12.96
C HIS A 187 -23.56 -15.94 11.73
N LEU A 188 -22.66 -16.72 11.20
CA LEU A 188 -23.01 -17.78 10.26
C LEU A 188 -23.99 -18.72 10.97
N ARG A 189 -25.26 -18.65 10.58
CA ARG A 189 -26.26 -19.67 10.90
C ARG A 189 -26.10 -20.84 9.97
#